data_0f82d16e27ac8f858ce9f0ee4ab9db2f
#
_entry.id   0f82d16e27ac8f858ce9f0ee4ab9db2f
#
_cell.length_a   1.000
_cell.length_b   1.000
_cell.length_c   1.000
_cell.angle_alpha   90.00
_cell.angle_beta   90.00
_cell.angle_gamma   90.00
#
_symmetry.space_group_name_H-M   'P 1'
#
loop_
_entity.id
_entity.type
_entity.pdbx_description
1 polymer ?
#
loop_
_entity_poly.entity_id
_entity_poly.type
_entity_poly.pdbx_seq_one_letter_code
_entity_poly.pdbx_strand_id
1 'polypeptide(L)'
;MTAHQQDRAGDRAKRRGGARARGRLPDGAGDRTGDRAARGAAVRTARNTCRTRRPRRIRLVLVVLAGLTGAALAGCGDPEVFVGGKPRSPEASITVVPHNGARGVRADGRFEVRVPAGRLERVAVSRTGAAGRRPVAGRITPDGMTWRPAPGRLQLGAHYTVDAVALDGAGHRFARHSTFTTAAPVHRLVGHFSPQGDATVGTGLIFSMVFNRPVADRAAVERAVRVSARPGVPVAAHWFGRRRLDFRPRERWRPGTEITVQLRLRGVKAAPGAYGTQRRTVRYRVGRDQVSFIDAARHTMTVRRDGRVVAVLPVTAGDDENPTYNGRMVILERHSRTRMDGDTVGFGGEYDIPDVPHAMRLTRSGTFLHGNYWAPPEVFGGVNTSHGCVGLKDIRGGGPKTPAGWFFAQSIVGDTVVVHSSPERVVAPDNGLGGWNMPWELWRSGSALR
;
A
#
# COMPACT_ATOMS: atom_id res chain seq x y z
N MET A 1 -6.60 -1.37 70.70
CA MET A 1 -6.62 -0.23 71.61
C MET A 1 -7.12 0.94 70.77
N THR A 2 -8.43 1.15 70.85
CA THR A 2 -9.19 2.36 71.26
C THR A 2 -9.08 3.45 70.24
N ALA A 3 -10.04 3.68 69.34
CA ALA A 3 -11.44 4.13 69.53
C ALA A 3 -11.57 5.61 69.85
N HIS A 4 -12.23 6.35 69.03
CA HIS A 4 -13.40 7.21 69.28
C HIS A 4 -13.48 8.25 68.13
N GLN A 5 -14.41 8.27 67.28
CA GLN A 5 -15.88 8.46 67.36
C GLN A 5 -16.30 9.91 67.63
N GLN A 6 -17.18 10.37 66.76
CA GLN A 6 -18.29 11.29 66.92
C GLN A 6 -18.01 12.79 66.67
N ASP A 7 -18.87 13.62 66.13
CA ASP A 7 -20.30 13.44 65.74
C ASP A 7 -20.75 14.71 64.99
N ARG A 8 -21.72 14.61 64.09
CA ARG A 8 -22.93 15.39 63.87
C ARG A 8 -22.85 16.92 63.62
N ALA A 9 -23.52 17.42 62.72
CA ALA A 9 -24.84 17.46 62.15
C ALA A 9 -25.30 18.89 61.94
N GLY A 10 -26.19 19.06 60.99
CA GLY A 10 -27.28 20.00 60.98
C GLY A 10 -27.18 21.08 59.93
N ASP A 11 -28.03 21.31 59.12
CA ASP A 11 -29.41 21.06 58.74
C ASP A 11 -29.96 22.32 58.04
N ARG A 12 -30.76 22.10 56.99
CA ARG A 12 -31.89 22.90 56.48
C ARG A 12 -31.66 24.28 55.81
N ALA A 13 -31.86 24.30 54.52
CA ALA A 13 -33.12 24.51 53.77
C ALA A 13 -33.68 25.94 53.75
N LYS A 14 -33.98 26.41 52.55
CA LYS A 14 -35.25 27.02 52.05
C LYS A 14 -34.98 27.96 50.86
N ARG A 15 -35.42 27.54 49.67
CA ARG A 15 -36.67 27.87 48.95
C ARG A 15 -36.86 29.32 48.49
N ARG A 16 -37.28 29.39 47.22
CA ARG A 16 -38.04 30.42 46.48
C ARG A 16 -37.20 31.52 45.82
N GLY A 17 -37.44 31.89 44.59
CA GLY A 17 -38.46 31.84 43.57
C GLY A 17 -38.02 32.79 42.50
N GLY A 18 -38.14 32.50 41.33
CA GLY A 18 -39.09 32.84 40.36
C GLY A 18 -38.98 34.25 39.80
N ALA A 19 -38.64 34.41 38.53
CA ALA A 19 -39.32 35.35 37.64
C ALA A 19 -38.83 35.19 36.18
N ARG A 20 -39.79 34.93 35.33
CA ARG A 20 -39.69 35.01 33.87
C ARG A 20 -39.62 36.49 33.44
N ALA A 21 -38.76 36.81 32.45
CA ALA A 21 -39.00 37.96 31.61
C ALA A 21 -38.76 37.58 30.15
N ARG A 22 -39.85 37.56 29.41
CA ARG A 22 -39.91 37.53 27.95
C ARG A 22 -39.66 38.96 27.47
N GLY A 23 -38.75 39.16 26.54
CA GLY A 23 -38.59 40.42 25.79
C GLY A 23 -38.70 40.15 24.29
N ARG A 24 -39.74 40.75 23.75
CA ARG A 24 -40.16 40.75 22.33
C ARG A 24 -39.17 41.49 21.44
N LEU A 25 -39.06 40.99 20.21
CA LEU A 25 -38.59 41.71 19.02
C LEU A 25 -39.46 42.94 18.71
N PRO A 26 -38.98 43.92 17.94
CA PRO A 26 -39.80 44.62 16.99
C PRO A 26 -39.44 44.39 15.55
N ASP A 27 -40.46 44.10 14.76
CA ASP A 27 -40.55 44.19 13.31
C ASP A 27 -40.36 45.63 12.85
N GLY A 28 -39.74 45.82 11.70
CA GLY A 28 -39.71 47.12 11.01
C GLY A 28 -39.47 46.90 9.51
N ALA A 29 -40.58 46.89 8.79
CA ALA A 29 -40.66 46.83 7.34
C ALA A 29 -40.19 48.16 6.70
N GLY A 30 -39.64 48.07 5.47
CA GLY A 30 -39.31 49.24 4.65
C GLY A 30 -38.86 48.84 3.24
N ASP A 31 -39.85 48.66 2.42
CA ASP A 31 -39.91 48.53 0.97
C ASP A 31 -39.23 49.69 0.20
N ARG A 32 -38.53 49.39 -0.93
CA ARG A 32 -38.73 50.00 -2.24
C ARG A 32 -37.61 49.75 -3.25
N THR A 33 -37.89 48.97 -4.25
CA THR A 33 -37.76 49.21 -5.70
C THR A 33 -36.46 49.79 -6.24
N GLY A 34 -35.82 49.09 -7.19
CA GLY A 34 -34.79 49.58 -8.10
C GLY A 34 -34.40 48.52 -9.15
N ASP A 35 -35.26 48.42 -10.14
CA ASP A 35 -35.13 47.68 -11.39
C ASP A 35 -33.92 48.13 -12.19
N ARG A 36 -33.13 47.22 -12.78
CA ARG A 36 -32.63 47.28 -14.17
C ARG A 36 -31.67 46.14 -14.56
N ALA A 37 -32.22 45.37 -15.48
CA ALA A 37 -31.63 44.90 -16.72
C ALA A 37 -30.37 44.02 -16.69
N ALA A 38 -30.54 42.74 -16.83
CA ALA A 38 -30.27 41.90 -17.99
C ALA A 38 -28.94 42.13 -18.76
N ARG A 39 -28.05 41.14 -18.72
CA ARG A 39 -27.47 40.61 -19.97
C ARG A 39 -27.03 39.15 -19.71
N GLY A 40 -27.70 38.24 -20.40
CA GLY A 40 -27.41 36.83 -20.42
C GLY A 40 -26.13 36.52 -21.18
N ALA A 41 -25.40 35.54 -20.70
CA ALA A 41 -24.41 34.79 -21.45
C ALA A 41 -24.87 33.36 -21.55
N ALA A 42 -25.38 32.97 -22.68
CA ALA A 42 -25.81 31.63 -23.01
C ALA A 42 -24.57 30.73 -23.15
N VAL A 43 -24.46 29.72 -22.33
CA VAL A 43 -23.55 28.61 -22.53
C VAL A 43 -24.17 27.67 -23.56
N ARG A 44 -23.55 27.62 -24.74
CA ARG A 44 -23.91 26.70 -25.84
C ARG A 44 -23.42 25.30 -25.46
N THR A 45 -24.33 24.41 -25.15
CA THR A 45 -24.11 22.96 -25.16
C THR A 45 -23.94 22.46 -26.59
N ALA A 46 -22.77 22.09 -26.96
CA ALA A 46 -22.50 21.41 -28.23
C ALA A 46 -22.93 19.95 -28.12
N ARG A 47 -24.06 19.61 -28.75
CA ARG A 47 -24.46 18.22 -29.01
C ARG A 47 -23.63 17.69 -30.18
N ASN A 48 -22.70 16.78 -29.92
CA ASN A 48 -22.03 15.99 -30.95
C ASN A 48 -22.97 14.88 -31.40
N THR A 49 -23.54 15.03 -32.57
CA THR A 49 -24.27 13.99 -33.30
C THR A 49 -23.26 13.03 -33.94
N CYS A 50 -23.22 11.83 -33.48
CA CYS A 50 -22.46 10.72 -34.05
C CYS A 50 -23.13 10.29 -35.37
N ARG A 51 -22.51 10.63 -36.51
CA ARG A 51 -22.91 10.17 -37.85
C ARG A 51 -22.31 8.79 -38.08
N THR A 52 -23.14 7.78 -38.06
CA THR A 52 -22.84 6.41 -38.48
C THR A 52 -22.52 6.35 -39.98
N ARG A 53 -21.28 6.07 -40.34
CA ARG A 53 -20.90 5.66 -41.70
C ARG A 53 -21.06 4.15 -41.84
N ARG A 54 -21.96 3.74 -42.73
CA ARG A 54 -22.13 2.38 -43.24
C ARG A 54 -20.87 1.92 -43.99
N PRO A 55 -20.43 0.65 -43.85
CA PRO A 55 -19.34 0.13 -44.67
C PRO A 55 -19.84 -0.23 -46.08
N ARG A 56 -19.11 0.22 -47.08
CA ARG A 56 -19.26 -0.18 -48.48
C ARG A 56 -18.86 -1.65 -48.64
N ARG A 57 -19.77 -2.44 -49.19
CA ARG A 57 -19.53 -3.82 -49.64
C ARG A 57 -18.60 -3.79 -50.84
N ILE A 58 -17.41 -4.39 -50.76
CA ILE A 58 -16.54 -4.70 -51.89
C ILE A 58 -16.93 -6.10 -52.36
N ARG A 59 -17.36 -6.17 -53.62
CA ARG A 59 -17.68 -7.40 -54.30
C ARG A 59 -16.41 -8.17 -54.66
N LEU A 60 -16.38 -9.43 -54.28
CA LEU A 60 -15.39 -10.42 -54.68
C LEU A 60 -15.60 -10.74 -56.17
N VAL A 61 -14.58 -10.53 -57.00
CA VAL A 61 -14.54 -11.02 -58.37
C VAL A 61 -13.63 -12.26 -58.36
N LEU A 62 -14.23 -13.39 -58.64
CA LEU A 62 -13.54 -14.65 -58.88
C LEU A 62 -13.05 -14.60 -60.33
N VAL A 63 -11.73 -14.74 -60.51
CA VAL A 63 -11.15 -15.06 -61.85
C VAL A 63 -10.47 -16.43 -61.70
N VAL A 64 -11.11 -17.40 -62.33
CA VAL A 64 -10.54 -18.73 -62.60
C VAL A 64 -9.78 -18.62 -63.92
N LEU A 65 -8.49 -18.91 -63.91
CA LEU A 65 -7.76 -19.24 -65.15
C LEU A 65 -6.91 -20.49 -64.90
N ALA A 66 -7.30 -21.54 -65.62
CA ALA A 66 -6.52 -22.75 -65.82
C ALA A 66 -5.52 -22.50 -66.97
N GLY A 67 -4.36 -23.12 -66.90
CA GLY A 67 -3.39 -23.10 -68.00
C GLY A 67 -2.07 -23.75 -67.63
N LEU A 68 -1.93 -24.87 -68.01
CA LEU A 68 -1.00 -25.92 -68.32
C LEU A 68 0.47 -25.54 -68.63
N THR A 69 1.36 -26.40 -68.12
CA THR A 69 2.61 -26.98 -68.69
C THR A 69 3.83 -26.09 -68.96
N GLY A 70 4.92 -26.54 -68.38
CA GLY A 70 6.29 -26.17 -68.76
C GLY A 70 7.35 -26.74 -67.83
N ALA A 71 7.92 -27.88 -68.16
CA ALA A 71 9.08 -28.46 -67.49
C ALA A 71 10.36 -27.71 -67.91
N ALA A 72 11.31 -27.56 -67.01
CA ALA A 72 12.73 -27.88 -67.18
C ALA A 72 13.60 -27.37 -66.02
N LEU A 73 14.19 -28.25 -65.29
CA LEU A 73 15.62 -28.52 -65.02
C LEU A 73 16.48 -27.44 -64.31
N ALA A 74 17.01 -27.96 -63.20
CA ALA A 74 18.37 -27.85 -62.65
C ALA A 74 18.66 -26.69 -61.73
N GLY A 75 18.99 -27.09 -60.52
CA GLY A 75 19.69 -26.26 -59.54
C GLY A 75 19.68 -26.91 -58.16
N CYS A 76 20.65 -27.76 -57.89
CA CYS A 76 20.94 -28.38 -56.60
C CYS A 76 21.01 -27.39 -55.47
N GLY A 77 20.30 -27.65 -54.41
CA GLY A 77 20.39 -27.00 -53.12
C GLY A 77 19.31 -27.60 -52.23
N ASP A 78 19.56 -28.82 -51.73
CA ASP A 78 18.65 -29.45 -50.79
C ASP A 78 18.52 -28.60 -49.52
N PRO A 79 17.32 -28.10 -49.19
CA PRO A 79 17.04 -27.82 -47.79
C PRO A 79 16.90 -29.18 -47.11
N GLU A 80 17.84 -29.53 -46.25
CA GLU A 80 17.68 -30.66 -45.33
C GLU A 80 16.34 -30.46 -44.59
N VAL A 81 15.28 -31.08 -45.11
CA VAL A 81 14.07 -31.33 -44.39
C VAL A 81 14.44 -32.27 -43.26
N PHE A 82 14.64 -31.75 -42.06
CA PHE A 82 14.74 -32.56 -40.85
C PHE A 82 13.39 -33.29 -40.68
N VAL A 83 13.30 -34.47 -41.31
CA VAL A 83 12.27 -35.45 -41.00
C VAL A 83 12.56 -35.96 -39.61
N GLY A 84 11.82 -35.45 -38.63
CA GLY A 84 11.87 -35.92 -37.27
C GLY A 84 11.58 -37.40 -37.18
N GLY A 85 12.65 -38.22 -37.22
CA GLY A 85 12.54 -39.64 -36.98
C GLY A 85 11.90 -39.88 -35.62
N LYS A 86 10.86 -40.74 -35.55
CA LYS A 86 10.38 -41.25 -34.27
C LYS A 86 11.59 -41.80 -33.49
N PRO A 87 11.71 -41.52 -32.19
CA PRO A 87 12.77 -42.09 -31.39
C PRO A 87 12.75 -43.62 -31.49
N ARG A 88 13.83 -44.21 -31.92
CA ARG A 88 13.93 -45.66 -32.14
C ARG A 88 14.00 -46.50 -30.86
N SER A 89 14.03 -45.84 -29.68
CA SER A 89 13.87 -46.48 -28.38
C SER A 89 12.96 -45.65 -27.45
N PRO A 90 12.17 -46.28 -26.57
CA PRO A 90 11.37 -45.57 -25.55
C PRO A 90 12.21 -44.72 -24.58
N GLU A 91 13.49 -45.00 -24.50
CA GLU A 91 14.45 -44.31 -23.62
C GLU A 91 14.90 -42.93 -24.15
N ALA A 92 14.75 -42.72 -25.48
CA ALA A 92 15.23 -41.47 -26.12
C ALA A 92 14.04 -40.48 -26.25
N SER A 93 13.60 -39.89 -25.15
CA SER A 93 12.56 -38.89 -25.18
C SER A 93 12.97 -37.62 -24.46
N ILE A 94 12.82 -36.45 -25.11
CA ILE A 94 12.95 -35.15 -24.45
C ILE A 94 11.64 -34.80 -23.78
N THR A 95 11.66 -34.62 -22.47
CA THR A 95 10.51 -34.16 -21.67
C THR A 95 10.66 -32.67 -21.39
N VAL A 96 9.62 -31.91 -21.71
CA VAL A 96 9.52 -30.48 -21.41
C VAL A 96 8.42 -30.26 -20.37
N VAL A 97 8.75 -29.61 -19.28
CA VAL A 97 7.80 -29.16 -18.25
C VAL A 97 7.78 -27.65 -18.28
N PRO A 98 6.64 -27.01 -18.51
CA PRO A 98 5.28 -27.52 -18.74
C PRO A 98 5.16 -28.27 -20.07
N HIS A 99 4.14 -29.15 -20.18
CA HIS A 99 3.92 -29.91 -21.42
C HIS A 99 3.64 -29.03 -22.64
N ASN A 100 3.86 -29.55 -23.84
CA ASN A 100 3.57 -28.83 -25.08
C ASN A 100 2.12 -28.38 -25.16
N GLY A 101 1.90 -27.11 -25.53
CA GLY A 101 0.57 -26.51 -25.64
C GLY A 101 -0.03 -26.05 -24.28
N ALA A 102 0.66 -26.22 -23.16
CA ALA A 102 0.16 -25.80 -21.84
C ALA A 102 -0.19 -24.30 -21.83
N ARG A 103 -1.37 -23.99 -21.26
CA ARG A 103 -1.86 -22.61 -21.15
C ARG A 103 -2.01 -22.20 -19.68
N GLY A 104 -1.90 -20.90 -19.41
CA GLY A 104 -2.10 -20.36 -18.06
C GLY A 104 -1.07 -20.82 -17.03
N VAL A 105 0.14 -21.19 -17.49
CA VAL A 105 1.22 -21.67 -16.61
C VAL A 105 1.56 -20.62 -15.56
N ARG A 106 1.69 -21.05 -14.32
CA ARG A 106 2.05 -20.14 -13.20
C ARG A 106 3.46 -19.59 -13.39
N ALA A 107 3.67 -18.32 -13.01
CA ALA A 107 4.97 -17.67 -13.10
C ALA A 107 6.05 -18.30 -12.19
N ASP A 108 5.64 -18.98 -11.13
CA ASP A 108 6.48 -19.74 -10.19
C ASP A 108 6.40 -21.25 -10.41
N GLY A 109 5.80 -21.67 -11.52
CA GLY A 109 5.72 -23.08 -11.92
C GLY A 109 7.09 -23.66 -12.29
N ARG A 110 7.19 -24.99 -12.23
CA ARG A 110 8.38 -25.72 -12.64
C ARG A 110 8.58 -25.53 -14.14
N PHE A 111 9.79 -25.20 -14.55
CA PHE A 111 10.21 -25.14 -15.94
C PHE A 111 11.56 -25.84 -16.10
N GLU A 112 11.58 -26.91 -16.87
CA GLU A 112 12.80 -27.67 -17.17
C GLU A 112 12.64 -28.47 -18.45
N VAL A 113 13.77 -28.82 -19.03
CA VAL A 113 13.89 -29.79 -20.14
C VAL A 113 14.74 -30.94 -19.66
N ARG A 114 14.30 -32.18 -19.84
CA ARG A 114 14.98 -33.38 -19.35
C ARG A 114 15.04 -34.47 -20.40
N VAL A 115 16.11 -35.27 -20.32
CA VAL A 115 16.20 -36.58 -20.98
C VAL A 115 16.33 -37.67 -19.91
N PRO A 116 15.65 -38.84 -20.05
CA PRO A 116 15.77 -39.96 -19.12
C PRO A 116 17.09 -40.72 -19.29
N ALA A 117 17.65 -40.70 -20.49
CA ALA A 117 18.93 -41.31 -20.83
C ALA A 117 19.63 -40.47 -21.93
N GLY A 118 20.92 -40.62 -22.07
CA GLY A 118 21.72 -39.78 -22.97
C GLY A 118 22.03 -38.40 -22.43
N ARG A 119 22.17 -37.41 -23.30
CA ARG A 119 22.52 -36.04 -22.90
C ARG A 119 21.86 -34.97 -23.78
N LEU A 120 21.52 -33.87 -23.19
CA LEU A 120 21.10 -32.63 -23.90
C LEU A 120 22.33 -32.02 -24.58
N GLU A 121 22.29 -31.83 -25.89
CA GLU A 121 23.33 -31.16 -26.66
C GLU A 121 23.06 -29.63 -26.69
N ARG A 122 21.82 -29.24 -26.95
CA ARG A 122 21.43 -27.84 -27.03
C ARG A 122 20.00 -27.65 -26.55
N VAL A 123 19.78 -26.58 -25.79
CA VAL A 123 18.44 -26.13 -25.45
C VAL A 123 18.35 -24.62 -25.69
N ALA A 124 17.52 -24.24 -26.64
CA ALA A 124 17.23 -22.84 -26.95
C ALA A 124 15.82 -22.51 -26.48
N VAL A 125 15.72 -21.54 -25.60
CA VAL A 125 14.42 -21.07 -25.09
C VAL A 125 14.25 -19.61 -25.43
N SER A 126 13.10 -19.27 -25.99
CA SER A 126 12.72 -17.88 -26.18
C SER A 126 11.33 -17.61 -25.62
N ARG A 127 11.06 -16.36 -25.31
CA ARG A 127 9.72 -15.88 -24.92
C ARG A 127 9.33 -14.70 -25.78
N THR A 128 8.06 -14.68 -26.15
CA THR A 128 7.42 -13.57 -26.85
C THR A 128 6.36 -12.97 -25.91
N GLY A 129 6.40 -11.67 -25.70
CA GLY A 129 5.45 -10.92 -24.88
C GLY A 129 5.27 -9.53 -25.47
N ALA A 130 4.67 -8.61 -24.73
CA ALA A 130 4.42 -7.24 -25.19
C ALA A 130 5.70 -6.48 -25.63
N ALA A 131 6.88 -6.88 -25.13
CA ALA A 131 8.17 -6.30 -25.48
C ALA A 131 8.92 -7.08 -26.60
N GLY A 132 8.21 -7.90 -27.38
CA GLY A 132 8.76 -8.73 -28.44
C GLY A 132 9.41 -10.04 -27.99
N ARG A 133 10.13 -10.69 -28.91
CA ARG A 133 10.81 -11.98 -28.68
C ARG A 133 12.16 -11.74 -27.97
N ARG A 134 12.43 -12.52 -26.92
CA ARG A 134 13.68 -12.44 -26.16
C ARG A 134 14.16 -13.82 -25.74
N PRO A 135 15.48 -14.10 -25.77
CA PRO A 135 16.02 -15.35 -25.26
C PRO A 135 15.81 -15.46 -23.76
N VAL A 136 15.68 -16.69 -23.29
CA VAL A 136 15.61 -17.06 -21.87
C VAL A 136 16.92 -17.74 -21.50
N ALA A 137 17.67 -17.11 -20.60
CA ALA A 137 18.92 -17.67 -20.10
C ALA A 137 18.65 -18.91 -19.25
N GLY A 138 19.50 -19.92 -19.37
CA GLY A 138 19.48 -21.15 -18.61
C GLY A 138 20.74 -21.94 -18.83
N ARG A 139 20.87 -23.07 -18.16
CA ARG A 139 22.04 -23.94 -18.26
C ARG A 139 21.65 -25.40 -18.21
N ILE A 140 22.38 -26.24 -18.91
CA ILE A 140 22.36 -27.68 -18.77
C ILE A 140 23.13 -28.05 -17.51
N THR A 141 22.60 -28.98 -16.71
CA THR A 141 23.27 -29.52 -15.50
C THR A 141 24.56 -30.28 -15.87
N PRO A 142 25.52 -30.42 -14.94
CA PRO A 142 26.80 -31.10 -15.23
C PRO A 142 26.66 -32.55 -15.72
N ASP A 143 25.58 -33.24 -15.33
CA ASP A 143 25.24 -34.58 -15.82
C ASP A 143 24.74 -34.61 -17.26
N GLY A 144 24.51 -33.43 -17.86
CA GLY A 144 24.01 -33.31 -19.22
C GLY A 144 22.52 -33.62 -19.37
N MET A 145 21.83 -34.04 -18.31
CA MET A 145 20.47 -34.63 -18.44
C MET A 145 19.33 -33.60 -18.25
N THR A 146 19.61 -32.46 -17.66
CA THR A 146 18.58 -31.49 -17.35
C THR A 146 18.99 -30.07 -17.72
N TRP A 147 18.16 -29.34 -18.40
CA TRP A 147 18.31 -27.90 -18.56
C TRP A 147 17.32 -27.18 -17.63
N ARG A 148 17.79 -26.11 -16.98
CA ARG A 148 16.97 -25.24 -16.14
C ARG A 148 17.20 -23.77 -16.47
N PRO A 149 16.13 -22.93 -16.41
CA PRO A 149 16.30 -21.49 -16.59
C PRO A 149 17.10 -20.87 -15.44
N ALA A 150 17.70 -19.73 -15.70
CA ALA A 150 18.30 -18.90 -14.67
C ALA A 150 17.26 -18.58 -13.56
N PRO A 151 17.69 -18.42 -12.30
CA PRO A 151 16.77 -18.16 -11.18
C PRO A 151 15.85 -16.97 -11.43
N GLY A 152 14.57 -17.15 -11.20
CA GLY A 152 13.56 -16.12 -11.38
C GLY A 152 12.17 -16.72 -11.60
N ARG A 153 11.20 -15.82 -11.79
CA ARG A 153 9.84 -16.19 -12.18
C ARG A 153 9.68 -16.05 -13.69
N LEU A 154 8.86 -16.92 -14.28
CA LEU A 154 8.44 -16.76 -15.66
C LEU A 154 7.70 -15.43 -15.85
N GLN A 155 7.86 -14.80 -17.01
CA GLN A 155 7.10 -13.60 -17.34
C GLN A 155 5.64 -13.97 -17.56
N LEU A 156 4.73 -13.22 -16.95
CA LEU A 156 3.29 -13.38 -17.14
C LEU A 156 2.85 -12.87 -18.52
N GLY A 157 1.81 -13.51 -19.08
CA GLY A 157 1.24 -13.15 -20.38
C GLY A 157 2.23 -13.33 -21.55
N ALA A 158 3.16 -14.26 -21.43
CA ALA A 158 4.18 -14.52 -22.44
C ALA A 158 3.98 -15.90 -23.07
N HIS A 159 4.30 -16.00 -24.35
CA HIS A 159 4.42 -17.25 -25.10
C HIS A 159 5.88 -17.72 -25.05
N TYR A 160 6.11 -18.95 -24.62
CA TYR A 160 7.41 -19.58 -24.56
C TYR A 160 7.56 -20.63 -25.67
N THR A 161 8.72 -20.63 -26.32
CA THR A 161 9.13 -21.61 -27.31
C THR A 161 10.40 -22.27 -26.80
N VAL A 162 10.43 -23.60 -26.85
CA VAL A 162 11.52 -24.45 -26.40
C VAL A 162 11.94 -25.33 -27.56
N ASP A 163 13.18 -25.19 -28.00
CA ASP A 163 13.82 -26.05 -29.00
C ASP A 163 14.97 -26.79 -28.31
N ALA A 164 14.87 -28.09 -28.22
CA ALA A 164 15.85 -28.94 -27.56
C ALA A 164 16.39 -30.01 -28.51
N VAL A 165 17.68 -30.26 -28.46
CA VAL A 165 18.39 -31.32 -29.17
C VAL A 165 19.13 -32.17 -28.14
N ALA A 166 19.03 -33.48 -28.27
CA ALA A 166 19.68 -34.43 -27.40
C ALA A 166 20.33 -35.58 -28.20
N LEU A 167 21.26 -36.27 -27.56
CA LEU A 167 21.88 -37.51 -28.04
C LEU A 167 21.44 -38.64 -27.14
N ASP A 168 21.09 -39.78 -27.74
CA ASP A 168 20.85 -41.01 -26.99
C ASP A 168 22.18 -41.71 -26.60
N GLY A 169 22.07 -42.86 -25.90
CA GLY A 169 23.24 -43.65 -25.50
C GLY A 169 24.08 -44.19 -26.67
N ALA A 170 23.51 -44.27 -27.87
CA ALA A 170 24.14 -44.72 -29.11
C ALA A 170 24.71 -43.53 -29.95
N GLY A 171 24.49 -42.27 -29.50
CA GLY A 171 24.96 -41.08 -30.19
C GLY A 171 24.00 -40.55 -31.27
N HIS A 172 22.82 -41.09 -31.42
CA HIS A 172 21.86 -40.56 -32.38
C HIS A 172 21.19 -39.28 -31.86
N ARG A 173 21.08 -38.29 -32.77
CA ARG A 173 20.42 -37.00 -32.45
C ARG A 173 18.91 -37.10 -32.57
N PHE A 174 18.21 -36.49 -31.63
CA PHE A 174 16.78 -36.26 -31.69
C PHE A 174 16.41 -34.90 -31.17
N ALA A 175 15.39 -34.32 -31.70
CA ALA A 175 14.96 -32.92 -31.36
C ALA A 175 13.52 -32.87 -30.91
N ARG A 176 13.21 -31.88 -30.07
CA ARG A 176 11.86 -31.58 -29.63
C ARG A 176 11.61 -30.10 -29.66
N HIS A 177 10.51 -29.75 -30.34
CA HIS A 177 9.90 -28.42 -30.27
C HIS A 177 8.73 -28.47 -29.28
N SER A 178 8.61 -27.45 -28.42
CA SER A 178 7.51 -27.33 -27.45
C SER A 178 7.18 -25.87 -27.21
N THR A 179 5.90 -25.60 -27.00
CA THR A 179 5.42 -24.25 -26.67
C THR A 179 4.51 -24.28 -25.46
N PHE A 180 4.47 -23.18 -24.73
CA PHE A 180 3.48 -22.99 -23.67
C PHE A 180 3.23 -21.49 -23.44
N THR A 181 2.11 -21.15 -22.82
CA THR A 181 1.78 -19.78 -22.45
C THR A 181 1.61 -19.64 -20.94
N THR A 182 2.15 -18.58 -20.39
CA THR A 182 1.95 -18.24 -18.98
C THR A 182 0.64 -17.50 -18.77
N ALA A 183 0.14 -17.55 -17.53
CA ALA A 183 -1.08 -16.86 -17.14
C ALA A 183 -0.97 -15.35 -17.44
N ALA A 184 -1.98 -14.81 -18.11
CA ALA A 184 -2.12 -13.37 -18.29
C ALA A 184 -2.79 -12.76 -17.06
N PRO A 185 -2.24 -11.71 -16.45
CA PRO A 185 -2.89 -11.03 -15.32
C PRO A 185 -4.12 -10.26 -15.82
N VAL A 186 -5.27 -10.60 -15.29
CA VAL A 186 -6.51 -9.80 -15.48
C VAL A 186 -6.46 -8.57 -14.60
N HIS A 187 -5.86 -8.70 -13.43
CA HIS A 187 -5.76 -7.64 -12.44
C HIS A 187 -4.33 -7.47 -11.93
N ARG A 188 -3.95 -6.22 -11.67
CA ARG A 188 -2.67 -5.88 -11.04
C ARG A 188 -2.86 -5.72 -9.55
N LEU A 189 -2.02 -6.40 -8.75
CA LEU A 189 -1.88 -6.12 -7.33
C LEU A 189 -0.74 -5.12 -7.14
N VAL A 190 -1.06 -4.01 -6.47
CA VAL A 190 -0.12 -2.96 -6.10
C VAL A 190 -0.25 -2.70 -4.61
N GLY A 191 0.86 -2.70 -3.90
CA GLY A 191 0.94 -2.28 -2.49
C GLY A 191 1.40 -0.84 -2.38
N HIS A 192 0.66 -0.02 -1.65
CA HIS A 192 0.98 1.36 -1.34
C HIS A 192 1.53 1.45 0.08
N PHE A 193 2.57 2.25 0.29
CA PHE A 193 3.23 2.44 1.59
C PHE A 193 3.87 3.83 1.63
N SER A 194 4.11 4.34 2.83
CA SER A 194 4.76 5.63 3.06
C SER A 194 5.80 5.49 4.19
N PRO A 195 6.96 6.16 4.06
CA PRO A 195 7.50 6.88 2.91
C PRO A 195 7.82 5.96 1.72
N GLN A 196 7.69 6.44 0.48
CA GLN A 196 7.92 5.62 -0.72
C GLN A 196 9.38 5.54 -1.15
N GLY A 197 10.21 6.49 -0.77
CA GLY A 197 11.64 6.55 -1.06
C GLY A 197 12.49 6.25 0.16
N ASP A 198 13.79 6.28 0.01
CA ASP A 198 14.72 6.24 1.11
C ASP A 198 14.49 7.48 1.99
N ALA A 199 14.38 7.29 3.32
CA ALA A 199 14.00 8.33 4.25
C ALA A 199 14.55 8.08 5.66
N THR A 200 14.72 9.17 6.42
CA THR A 200 14.89 9.10 7.87
C THR A 200 13.51 9.04 8.54
N VAL A 201 13.34 8.08 9.45
CA VAL A 201 12.08 7.78 10.11
C VAL A 201 12.26 7.72 11.63
N GLY A 202 11.17 7.90 12.39
CA GLY A 202 11.17 7.78 13.84
C GLY A 202 11.23 6.33 14.32
N THR A 203 11.56 6.14 15.59
CA THR A 203 11.71 4.83 16.24
C THR A 203 10.42 4.02 16.30
N GLY A 204 9.25 4.66 16.17
CA GLY A 204 7.94 4.03 16.19
C GLY A 204 7.45 3.53 14.83
N LEU A 205 8.25 3.63 13.75
CA LEU A 205 7.79 3.20 12.42
C LEU A 205 7.35 1.74 12.42
N ILE A 206 6.14 1.50 11.95
CA ILE A 206 5.67 0.19 11.48
C ILE A 206 5.63 0.27 9.96
N PHE A 207 6.37 -0.59 9.26
CA PHE A 207 6.24 -0.65 7.81
C PHE A 207 4.85 -1.21 7.47
N SER A 208 4.00 -0.39 6.89
CA SER A 208 2.62 -0.73 6.55
C SER A 208 2.40 -0.65 5.06
N MET A 209 1.89 -1.73 4.47
CA MET A 209 1.56 -1.82 3.06
C MET A 209 0.07 -2.09 2.87
N VAL A 210 -0.61 -1.22 2.14
CA VAL A 210 -2.03 -1.36 1.79
C VAL A 210 -2.16 -1.73 0.33
N PHE A 211 -2.81 -2.84 0.05
CA PHE A 211 -3.03 -3.33 -1.30
C PHE A 211 -4.29 -2.73 -1.92
N ASN A 212 -4.21 -2.39 -3.20
CA ASN A 212 -5.34 -1.88 -3.97
C ASN A 212 -6.48 -2.89 -4.13
N ARG A 213 -6.22 -4.19 -3.86
CA ARG A 213 -7.18 -5.31 -3.96
C ARG A 213 -7.02 -6.27 -2.78
N PRO A 214 -8.09 -7.02 -2.43
CA PRO A 214 -7.98 -8.09 -1.44
C PRO A 214 -6.99 -9.17 -1.88
N VAL A 215 -6.22 -9.67 -0.93
CA VAL A 215 -5.25 -10.76 -1.09
C VAL A 215 -5.89 -12.05 -0.57
N ALA A 216 -6.01 -13.07 -1.43
CA ALA A 216 -6.47 -14.40 -1.08
C ALA A 216 -5.30 -15.26 -0.60
N ASP A 217 -4.19 -15.28 -1.35
CA ASP A 217 -2.97 -16.00 -0.99
C ASP A 217 -2.02 -15.06 -0.21
N ARG A 218 -2.36 -14.86 1.08
CA ARG A 218 -1.57 -13.99 1.99
C ARG A 218 -0.15 -14.53 2.17
N ALA A 219 0.02 -15.85 2.26
CA ALA A 219 1.33 -16.46 2.47
C ALA A 219 2.28 -16.22 1.29
N ALA A 220 1.79 -16.33 0.04
CA ALA A 220 2.59 -16.03 -1.14
C ALA A 220 3.01 -14.56 -1.20
N VAL A 221 2.10 -13.64 -0.84
CA VAL A 221 2.37 -12.20 -0.83
C VAL A 221 3.33 -11.84 0.30
N GLU A 222 3.13 -12.37 1.51
CA GLU A 222 4.01 -12.11 2.66
C GLU A 222 5.43 -12.60 2.41
N ARG A 223 5.62 -13.82 1.88
CA ARG A 223 6.95 -14.33 1.47
C ARG A 223 7.67 -13.43 0.47
N ALA A 224 6.91 -12.68 -0.32
CA ALA A 224 7.46 -11.78 -1.33
C ALA A 224 7.81 -10.37 -0.79
N VAL A 225 7.47 -10.07 0.45
CA VAL A 225 7.83 -8.83 1.14
C VAL A 225 8.80 -9.16 2.26
N ARG A 226 10.04 -8.72 2.14
CA ARG A 226 11.07 -8.92 3.17
C ARG A 226 11.40 -7.61 3.85
N VAL A 227 11.32 -7.60 5.18
CA VAL A 227 11.80 -6.49 6.02
C VAL A 227 12.94 -7.00 6.87
N SER A 228 14.07 -6.34 6.81
CA SER A 228 15.28 -6.66 7.59
C SER A 228 15.90 -5.39 8.15
N ALA A 229 16.73 -5.52 9.18
CA ALA A 229 17.37 -4.39 9.84
C ALA A 229 18.85 -4.62 10.10
N ARG A 230 19.63 -3.54 10.23
CA ARG A 230 21.00 -3.51 10.73
C ARG A 230 21.10 -2.46 11.84
N PRO A 231 21.55 -2.82 13.06
CA PRO A 231 21.84 -4.19 13.52
C PRO A 231 20.61 -5.09 13.42
N GLY A 232 20.83 -6.40 13.28
CA GLY A 232 19.76 -7.38 13.09
C GLY A 232 18.81 -7.47 14.28
N VAL A 233 17.51 -7.33 14.03
CA VAL A 233 16.44 -7.58 15.02
C VAL A 233 15.35 -8.43 14.36
N PRO A 234 14.70 -9.34 15.07
CA PRO A 234 13.56 -10.08 14.57
C PRO A 234 12.40 -9.15 14.22
N VAL A 235 11.89 -9.26 12.98
CA VAL A 235 10.74 -8.51 12.49
C VAL A 235 9.63 -9.49 12.17
N ALA A 236 8.43 -9.23 12.68
CA ALA A 236 7.25 -10.05 12.39
C ALA A 236 6.22 -9.28 11.57
N ALA A 237 5.53 -10.03 10.72
CA ALA A 237 4.42 -9.54 9.92
C ALA A 237 3.10 -9.68 10.69
N HIS A 238 2.14 -8.83 10.34
CA HIS A 238 0.75 -8.92 10.76
C HIS A 238 -0.19 -8.49 9.64
N TRP A 239 -1.23 -9.28 9.36
CA TRP A 239 -2.29 -8.94 8.42
C TRP A 239 -3.48 -8.32 9.13
N PHE A 240 -3.83 -7.11 8.74
CA PHE A 240 -5.12 -6.51 9.08
C PHE A 240 -6.10 -6.74 7.92
N GLY A 241 -7.03 -7.64 8.13
CA GLY A 241 -7.99 -8.04 7.09
C GLY A 241 -7.30 -8.66 5.86
N ARG A 242 -7.82 -8.34 4.66
CA ARG A 242 -7.34 -8.90 3.39
C ARG A 242 -6.53 -7.92 2.54
N ARG A 243 -6.34 -6.68 3.01
CA ARG A 243 -5.71 -5.62 2.20
C ARG A 243 -4.52 -4.93 2.85
N ARG A 244 -4.19 -5.23 4.12
CA ARG A 244 -3.09 -4.55 4.79
C ARG A 244 -2.14 -5.55 5.43
N LEU A 245 -0.84 -5.35 5.18
CA LEU A 245 0.26 -6.13 5.72
C LEU A 245 1.27 -5.19 6.37
N ASP A 246 1.46 -5.36 7.67
CA ASP A 246 2.34 -4.55 8.50
C ASP A 246 3.51 -5.36 9.02
N PHE A 247 4.64 -4.69 9.27
CA PHE A 247 5.85 -5.30 9.83
C PHE A 247 6.42 -4.42 10.93
N ARG A 248 6.71 -5.00 12.08
CA ARG A 248 7.43 -4.35 13.18
C ARG A 248 8.30 -5.33 13.96
N PRO A 249 9.35 -4.86 14.68
CA PRO A 249 10.02 -5.65 15.70
C PRO A 249 9.16 -5.75 16.97
N ARG A 250 9.65 -6.48 17.97
CA ARG A 250 8.98 -6.59 19.29
C ARG A 250 8.92 -5.24 20.00
N GLU A 251 10.05 -4.53 20.00
CA GLU A 251 10.22 -3.21 20.59
C GLU A 251 10.42 -2.15 19.50
N ARG A 252 10.30 -0.87 19.83
CA ARG A 252 10.60 0.22 18.90
C ARG A 252 12.02 0.10 18.34
N TRP A 253 12.20 0.56 17.15
CA TRP A 253 13.53 0.59 16.52
C TRP A 253 14.52 1.41 17.35
N ARG A 254 15.77 0.98 17.38
CA ARG A 254 16.84 1.78 17.99
C ARG A 254 17.32 2.86 17.01
N PRO A 255 17.68 4.06 17.49
CA PRO A 255 18.32 5.08 16.68
C PRO A 255 19.53 4.53 15.91
N GLY A 256 19.73 4.98 14.67
CA GLY A 256 20.79 4.51 13.79
C GLY A 256 20.50 3.19 13.05
N THR A 257 19.41 2.48 13.38
CA THR A 257 19.03 1.25 12.66
C THR A 257 18.75 1.54 11.19
N GLU A 258 19.30 0.71 10.29
CA GLU A 258 18.95 0.69 8.87
C GLU A 258 17.92 -0.39 8.60
N ILE A 259 16.75 0.00 8.10
CA ILE A 259 15.66 -0.90 7.74
C ILE A 259 15.65 -1.06 6.22
N THR A 260 15.73 -2.29 5.74
CA THR A 260 15.64 -2.60 4.30
C THR A 260 14.35 -3.36 4.02
N VAL A 261 13.54 -2.82 3.13
CA VAL A 261 12.31 -3.43 2.62
C VAL A 261 12.52 -3.88 1.19
N GLN A 262 12.40 -5.18 0.94
CA GLN A 262 12.49 -5.77 -0.40
C GLN A 262 11.12 -6.25 -0.87
N LEU A 263 10.59 -5.62 -1.90
CA LEU A 263 9.36 -6.03 -2.58
C LEU A 263 9.71 -6.91 -3.78
N ARG A 264 9.30 -8.16 -3.75
CA ARG A 264 9.48 -9.16 -4.82
C ARG A 264 8.13 -9.65 -5.34
N LEU A 265 7.17 -8.73 -5.44
CA LEU A 265 5.78 -9.03 -5.76
C LEU A 265 5.55 -9.36 -7.23
N ARG A 266 6.44 -8.94 -8.15
CA ARG A 266 6.26 -9.19 -9.59
C ARG A 266 6.04 -10.68 -9.88
N GLY A 267 4.89 -11.00 -10.49
CA GLY A 267 4.50 -12.36 -10.84
C GLY A 267 3.97 -13.21 -9.68
N VAL A 268 3.84 -12.64 -8.46
CA VAL A 268 3.22 -13.33 -7.33
C VAL A 268 1.70 -13.36 -7.52
N LYS A 269 1.11 -14.53 -7.53
CA LYS A 269 -0.35 -14.69 -7.54
C LYS A 269 -0.90 -14.36 -6.17
N ALA A 270 -1.73 -13.33 -6.10
CA ALA A 270 -2.36 -12.89 -4.86
C ALA A 270 -3.82 -13.33 -4.72
N ALA A 271 -4.48 -13.55 -5.86
CA ALA A 271 -5.85 -14.05 -5.98
C ALA A 271 -6.06 -14.61 -7.40
N PRO A 272 -7.17 -15.29 -7.71
CA PRO A 272 -7.50 -15.68 -9.07
C PRO A 272 -7.41 -14.48 -10.03
N GLY A 273 -6.60 -14.60 -11.09
CA GLY A 273 -6.37 -13.54 -12.07
C GLY A 273 -5.59 -12.29 -11.59
N ALA A 274 -5.26 -12.18 -10.30
CA ALA A 274 -4.57 -11.02 -9.72
C ALA A 274 -3.11 -11.33 -9.38
N TYR A 275 -2.19 -10.55 -9.95
CA TYR A 275 -0.74 -10.75 -9.79
C TYR A 275 -0.05 -9.46 -9.39
N GLY A 276 0.96 -9.59 -8.52
CA GLY A 276 1.82 -8.49 -8.11
C GLY A 276 2.68 -7.96 -9.27
N THR A 277 2.93 -6.65 -9.28
CA THR A 277 3.70 -5.98 -10.33
C THR A 277 5.00 -5.38 -9.83
N GLN A 278 5.16 -5.17 -8.51
CA GLN A 278 6.28 -4.44 -7.94
C GLN A 278 7.50 -5.32 -7.70
N ARG A 279 8.65 -4.78 -8.07
CA ARG A 279 9.97 -5.27 -7.66
C ARG A 279 10.80 -4.04 -7.29
N ARG A 280 11.04 -3.83 -5.99
CA ARG A 280 11.68 -2.63 -5.46
C ARG A 280 12.37 -2.92 -4.14
N THR A 281 13.45 -2.22 -3.86
CA THR A 281 14.08 -2.14 -2.53
C THR A 281 13.99 -0.70 -2.05
N VAL A 282 13.59 -0.52 -0.80
CA VAL A 282 13.51 0.77 -0.11
C VAL A 282 14.30 0.65 1.20
N ARG A 283 15.00 1.71 1.58
CA ARG A 283 15.79 1.77 2.80
C ARG A 283 15.30 2.92 3.67
N TYR A 284 15.19 2.65 4.95
CA TYR A 284 14.92 3.69 5.95
C TYR A 284 16.06 3.71 6.95
N ARG A 285 16.45 4.91 7.37
CA ARG A 285 17.35 5.10 8.50
C ARG A 285 16.54 5.59 9.69
N VAL A 286 16.63 4.88 10.80
CA VAL A 286 15.98 5.31 12.04
C VAL A 286 16.78 6.48 12.64
N GLY A 287 16.11 7.61 12.82
CA GLY A 287 16.69 8.82 13.39
C GLY A 287 16.75 8.76 14.93
N ARG A 288 16.64 9.93 15.55
CA ARG A 288 16.58 10.05 17.01
C ARG A 288 15.32 9.39 17.58
N ASP A 289 15.37 9.02 18.87
CA ASP A 289 14.18 8.56 19.59
C ASP A 289 13.39 9.77 20.10
N GLN A 290 12.27 10.10 19.45
CA GLN A 290 11.35 11.11 19.95
C GLN A 290 10.01 10.49 20.29
N VAL A 291 9.55 10.75 21.51
CA VAL A 291 8.23 10.37 22.03
C VAL A 291 7.57 11.59 22.64
N SER A 292 6.35 11.86 22.20
CA SER A 292 5.53 12.94 22.75
C SER A 292 4.42 12.32 23.60
N PHE A 293 4.36 12.70 24.88
CA PHE A 293 3.35 12.25 25.84
C PHE A 293 2.32 13.37 26.01
N ILE A 294 1.07 13.07 25.70
CA ILE A 294 -0.06 13.99 25.82
C ILE A 294 -0.89 13.52 27.00
N ASP A 295 -0.99 14.37 28.02
CA ASP A 295 -1.93 14.21 29.11
C ASP A 295 -3.17 15.06 28.78
N ALA A 296 -4.25 14.38 28.35
CA ALA A 296 -5.47 15.06 27.94
C ALA A 296 -6.18 15.76 29.08
N ALA A 297 -6.10 15.24 30.31
CA ALA A 297 -6.70 15.86 31.49
C ALA A 297 -5.93 17.08 31.99
N ARG A 298 -4.61 17.13 31.73
CA ARG A 298 -3.75 18.26 32.11
C ARG A 298 -3.51 19.24 30.97
N HIS A 299 -4.06 18.95 29.78
CA HIS A 299 -3.90 19.76 28.58
C HIS A 299 -2.43 20.07 28.21
N THR A 300 -1.54 19.07 28.40
CA THR A 300 -0.10 19.26 28.20
C THR A 300 0.47 18.16 27.30
N MET A 301 1.48 18.54 26.50
CA MET A 301 2.30 17.61 25.74
C MET A 301 3.76 17.72 26.15
N THR A 302 4.31 16.67 26.74
CA THR A 302 5.74 16.55 27.06
C THR A 302 6.46 15.85 25.92
N VAL A 303 7.38 16.55 25.28
CA VAL A 303 8.23 16.00 24.20
C VAL A 303 9.54 15.51 24.81
N ARG A 304 9.81 14.20 24.65
CA ARG A 304 11.10 13.60 25.05
C ARG A 304 11.89 13.23 23.83
N ARG A 305 13.17 13.53 23.84
CA ARG A 305 14.14 13.12 22.82
C ARG A 305 15.33 12.45 23.47
N ASP A 306 15.63 11.22 23.01
CA ASP A 306 16.71 10.39 23.54
C ASP A 306 16.67 10.31 25.08
N GLY A 307 15.45 10.12 25.61
CA GLY A 307 15.15 10.01 27.04
C GLY A 307 15.01 11.33 27.81
N ARG A 308 15.42 12.46 27.25
CA ARG A 308 15.40 13.79 27.91
C ARG A 308 14.17 14.61 27.51
N VAL A 309 13.58 15.34 28.44
CA VAL A 309 12.54 16.31 28.15
C VAL A 309 13.15 17.48 27.40
N VAL A 310 12.64 17.77 26.21
CA VAL A 310 13.11 18.91 25.38
C VAL A 310 12.09 20.03 25.29
N ALA A 311 10.80 19.72 25.56
CA ALA A 311 9.75 20.74 25.67
C ALA A 311 8.55 20.19 26.45
N VAL A 312 7.81 21.12 27.08
CA VAL A 312 6.45 20.92 27.57
C VAL A 312 5.58 21.98 26.91
N LEU A 313 4.60 21.56 26.15
CA LEU A 313 3.76 22.44 25.34
C LEU A 313 2.31 22.36 25.81
N PRO A 314 1.63 23.52 26.01
CA PRO A 314 0.19 23.52 26.24
C PRO A 314 -0.54 23.06 24.97
N VAL A 315 -1.56 22.24 25.14
CA VAL A 315 -2.38 21.69 24.05
C VAL A 315 -3.87 21.81 24.37
N THR A 316 -4.72 21.59 23.37
CA THR A 316 -6.12 21.26 23.50
C THR A 316 -6.35 19.91 22.82
N ALA A 317 -7.09 19.02 23.44
CA ALA A 317 -7.44 17.71 22.90
C ALA A 317 -8.94 17.64 22.55
N GLY A 318 -9.45 16.46 22.25
CA GLY A 318 -10.88 16.23 22.02
C GLY A 318 -11.72 16.56 23.24
N ASP A 319 -12.87 17.20 23.00
CA ASP A 319 -13.86 17.52 24.03
C ASP A 319 -14.54 16.26 24.62
N ASP A 320 -15.50 16.44 25.51
CA ASP A 320 -16.18 15.34 26.18
C ASP A 320 -17.09 14.52 25.25
N GLU A 321 -17.55 15.14 24.14
CA GLU A 321 -18.38 14.45 23.14
C GLU A 321 -17.52 13.67 22.12
N ASN A 322 -16.33 14.18 21.84
CA ASN A 322 -15.41 13.65 20.85
C ASN A 322 -13.98 13.50 21.41
N PRO A 323 -13.78 12.69 22.45
CA PRO A 323 -12.50 12.63 23.13
C PRO A 323 -11.40 12.01 22.26
N THR A 324 -10.17 12.45 22.49
CA THR A 324 -8.99 11.93 21.79
C THR A 324 -8.70 10.49 22.21
N TYR A 325 -8.41 9.57 21.26
CA TYR A 325 -7.99 8.21 21.57
C TYR A 325 -6.78 8.17 22.51
N ASN A 326 -6.84 7.29 23.50
CA ASN A 326 -5.68 6.92 24.31
C ASN A 326 -4.73 5.97 23.56
N GLY A 327 -3.52 5.79 24.10
CA GLY A 327 -2.55 4.78 23.68
C GLY A 327 -1.44 5.32 22.78
N ARG A 328 -0.73 4.39 22.14
CA ARG A 328 0.43 4.70 21.30
C ARG A 328 0.00 4.87 19.86
N MET A 329 0.23 6.04 19.33
CA MET A 329 0.05 6.41 17.93
C MET A 329 1.41 6.75 17.32
N VAL A 330 1.47 6.81 16.01
CA VAL A 330 2.70 7.13 15.25
C VAL A 330 2.35 8.17 14.20
N ILE A 331 3.20 9.15 14.02
CA ILE A 331 3.04 10.13 12.93
C ILE A 331 3.15 9.41 11.58
N LEU A 332 2.04 9.36 10.84
CA LEU A 332 1.90 8.68 9.54
C LEU A 332 2.34 9.56 8.39
N GLU A 333 1.90 10.82 8.44
CA GLU A 333 2.02 11.82 7.38
C GLU A 333 2.23 13.17 8.01
N ARG A 334 2.90 14.06 7.27
CA ARG A 334 3.16 15.44 7.67
C ARG A 334 2.81 16.35 6.51
N HIS A 335 2.00 17.35 6.80
CA HIS A 335 1.57 18.36 5.84
C HIS A 335 1.86 19.75 6.41
N SER A 336 2.59 20.59 5.69
CA SER A 336 2.79 21.99 6.09
C SER A 336 1.45 22.72 6.19
N ARG A 337 0.51 22.34 5.32
CA ARG A 337 -0.89 22.78 5.29
C ARG A 337 -1.77 21.70 4.71
N THR A 338 -2.99 21.54 5.26
CA THR A 338 -3.99 20.61 4.72
C THR A 338 -5.40 21.13 5.02
N ARG A 339 -6.39 20.70 4.21
CA ARG A 339 -7.81 20.86 4.55
C ARG A 339 -8.19 19.79 5.57
N MET A 340 -8.94 20.17 6.58
CA MET A 340 -9.62 19.27 7.50
C MET A 340 -11.12 19.46 7.33
N ASP A 341 -11.79 18.41 6.87
CA ASP A 341 -13.19 18.40 6.46
C ASP A 341 -13.87 17.26 7.23
N GLY A 342 -14.82 17.62 8.09
CA GLY A 342 -15.56 16.71 8.95
C GLY A 342 -16.31 15.64 8.18
N ASP A 343 -16.80 15.92 6.98
CA ASP A 343 -17.49 14.94 6.13
C ASP A 343 -16.60 13.74 5.80
N THR A 344 -15.29 13.94 5.66
CA THR A 344 -14.36 12.88 5.30
C THR A 344 -14.06 11.89 6.43
N VAL A 345 -14.45 12.23 7.66
CA VAL A 345 -14.14 11.47 8.88
C VAL A 345 -15.38 11.18 9.74
N GLY A 346 -16.58 11.46 9.22
CA GLY A 346 -17.84 11.08 9.82
C GLY A 346 -18.48 12.11 10.76
N PHE A 347 -18.01 13.36 10.72
CA PHE A 347 -18.56 14.48 11.49
C PHE A 347 -19.55 15.35 10.69
N GLY A 348 -20.07 14.86 9.55
CA GLY A 348 -21.25 15.43 8.88
C GLY A 348 -21.17 16.93 8.58
N GLY A 349 -20.01 17.47 8.25
CA GLY A 349 -19.84 18.89 7.92
C GLY A 349 -19.78 19.82 9.13
N GLU A 350 -19.63 19.32 10.36
CA GLU A 350 -19.47 20.15 11.56
C GLU A 350 -18.29 21.12 11.48
N TYR A 351 -17.27 20.77 10.70
CA TYR A 351 -16.15 21.66 10.40
C TYR A 351 -15.61 21.47 8.98
N ASP A 352 -15.15 22.55 8.39
CA ASP A 352 -14.42 22.59 7.12
C ASP A 352 -13.37 23.70 7.19
N ILE A 353 -12.13 23.32 7.48
CA ILE A 353 -11.02 24.25 7.63
C ILE A 353 -10.02 24.02 6.50
N PRO A 354 -9.95 24.90 5.48
CA PRO A 354 -9.22 24.64 4.25
C PRO A 354 -7.68 24.71 4.40
N ASP A 355 -7.17 25.34 5.43
CA ASP A 355 -5.77 25.76 5.54
C ASP A 355 -5.13 25.46 6.91
N VAL A 356 -5.46 24.30 7.50
CA VAL A 356 -4.89 23.88 8.80
C VAL A 356 -3.38 23.72 8.69
N PRO A 357 -2.57 24.51 9.43
CA PRO A 357 -1.13 24.45 9.34
C PRO A 357 -0.54 23.31 10.18
N HIS A 358 0.69 22.90 9.85
CA HIS A 358 1.54 21.99 10.61
C HIS A 358 0.83 20.67 11.02
N ALA A 359 0.04 20.11 10.09
CA ALA A 359 -0.78 18.94 10.36
C ALA A 359 0.03 17.64 10.27
N MET A 360 -0.07 16.81 11.29
CA MET A 360 0.56 15.50 11.40
C MET A 360 -0.49 14.44 11.71
N ARG A 361 -0.77 13.56 10.76
CA ARG A 361 -1.79 12.52 10.88
C ARG A 361 -1.33 11.40 11.82
N LEU A 362 -2.16 11.02 12.78
CA LEU A 362 -1.92 9.94 13.73
C LEU A 362 -2.76 8.70 13.42
N THR A 363 -4.00 8.88 12.96
CA THR A 363 -4.93 7.77 12.70
C THR A 363 -5.53 7.88 11.30
N ARG A 364 -6.07 6.76 10.82
CA ARG A 364 -6.84 6.75 9.56
C ARG A 364 -8.23 7.36 9.73
N SER A 365 -8.78 7.28 10.94
CA SER A 365 -10.07 7.88 11.29
C SER A 365 -10.04 9.39 11.47
N GLY A 366 -8.89 10.06 11.26
CA GLY A 366 -8.87 11.51 11.21
C GLY A 366 -8.27 12.21 12.42
N THR A 367 -7.66 11.51 13.39
CA THR A 367 -6.93 12.18 14.48
C THR A 367 -5.61 12.75 13.98
N PHE A 368 -5.39 14.03 14.22
CA PHE A 368 -4.16 14.77 13.91
C PHE A 368 -3.58 15.45 15.15
N LEU A 369 -2.27 15.72 15.10
CA LEU A 369 -1.64 16.85 15.76
C LEU A 369 -1.56 17.98 14.75
N HIS A 370 -1.98 19.19 15.09
CA HIS A 370 -2.00 20.31 14.13
C HIS A 370 -1.88 21.67 14.77
N GLY A 371 -1.52 22.66 13.97
CA GLY A 371 -1.59 24.07 14.37
C GLY A 371 -3.05 24.52 14.41
N ASN A 372 -3.43 25.12 15.53
CA ASN A 372 -4.75 25.70 15.73
C ASN A 372 -4.60 27.22 15.92
N TYR A 373 -5.00 27.97 14.88
CA TYR A 373 -4.91 29.44 14.86
C TYR A 373 -6.25 30.12 15.17
N TRP A 374 -7.33 29.33 15.22
CA TRP A 374 -8.69 29.88 15.42
C TRP A 374 -9.15 29.84 16.87
N ALA A 375 -8.53 29.02 17.72
CA ALA A 375 -8.85 28.99 19.13
C ALA A 375 -8.17 30.14 19.88
N PRO A 376 -8.85 30.75 20.85
CA PRO A 376 -8.24 31.76 21.70
C PRO A 376 -7.12 31.16 22.56
N PRO A 377 -6.11 32.00 22.96
CA PRO A 377 -4.90 31.52 23.63
C PRO A 377 -5.11 30.73 24.92
N GLU A 378 -6.15 31.05 25.67
CA GLU A 378 -6.53 30.44 26.96
C GLU A 378 -7.03 28.98 26.82
N VAL A 379 -7.41 28.57 25.64
CA VAL A 379 -7.80 27.17 25.35
C VAL A 379 -6.61 26.23 25.54
N PHE A 380 -5.41 26.68 25.14
CA PHE A 380 -4.21 25.84 25.21
C PHE A 380 -3.70 25.73 26.63
N GLY A 381 -3.75 24.54 27.19
CA GLY A 381 -3.42 24.24 28.58
C GLY A 381 -4.59 24.43 29.56
N GLY A 382 -5.77 24.81 29.07
CA GLY A 382 -6.95 25.10 29.89
C GLY A 382 -8.13 24.15 29.66
N VAL A 383 -8.49 23.89 28.41
CA VAL A 383 -9.68 23.11 28.06
C VAL A 383 -9.53 22.35 26.75
N ASN A 384 -10.23 21.22 26.65
CA ASN A 384 -10.33 20.41 25.42
C ASN A 384 -11.54 20.87 24.60
N THR A 385 -11.34 21.15 23.32
CA THR A 385 -12.38 21.76 22.46
C THR A 385 -12.43 21.18 21.04
N SER A 386 -11.72 20.10 20.77
CA SER A 386 -11.63 19.56 19.41
C SER A 386 -12.50 18.31 19.21
N HIS A 387 -12.72 17.94 17.96
CA HIS A 387 -13.37 16.68 17.55
C HIS A 387 -12.39 15.48 17.58
N GLY A 388 -11.52 15.40 18.59
CA GLY A 388 -10.57 14.29 18.78
C GLY A 388 -9.13 14.55 18.30
N CYS A 389 -8.87 15.64 17.61
CA CYS A 389 -7.50 16.07 17.28
C CYS A 389 -6.78 16.70 18.48
N VAL A 390 -5.45 16.85 18.36
CA VAL A 390 -4.66 17.60 19.35
C VAL A 390 -4.15 18.88 18.72
N GLY A 391 -4.66 20.00 19.20
CA GLY A 391 -4.31 21.35 18.74
C GLY A 391 -3.15 21.94 19.54
N LEU A 392 -2.20 22.51 18.82
CA LEU A 392 -1.12 23.33 19.35
C LEU A 392 -1.33 24.78 18.87
N LYS A 393 -1.01 25.76 19.73
CA LYS A 393 -1.13 27.17 19.35
C LYS A 393 -0.32 27.47 18.08
N ASP A 394 -0.98 28.13 17.13
CA ASP A 394 -0.37 28.58 15.87
C ASP A 394 -0.94 29.92 15.42
N ILE A 395 -0.48 30.40 14.28
CA ILE A 395 -1.05 31.55 13.57
C ILE A 395 -1.56 31.09 12.22
N ARG A 396 -2.47 31.84 11.61
CA ARG A 396 -2.98 31.53 10.27
C ARG A 396 -1.82 31.47 9.27
N GLY A 397 -1.80 30.42 8.45
CA GLY A 397 -0.71 30.15 7.51
C GLY A 397 0.50 29.43 8.11
N GLY A 398 0.56 29.26 9.42
CA GLY A 398 1.62 28.55 10.14
C GLY A 398 2.83 29.44 10.46
N GLY A 399 3.21 29.51 11.73
CA GLY A 399 4.38 30.26 12.18
C GLY A 399 5.54 29.34 12.57
N PRO A 400 6.77 29.56 12.11
CA PRO A 400 7.91 28.67 12.43
C PRO A 400 8.33 28.71 13.92
N LYS A 401 7.99 29.77 14.64
CA LYS A 401 8.33 29.98 16.07
C LYS A 401 7.15 29.70 17.01
N THR A 402 5.98 29.32 16.47
CA THR A 402 4.84 28.91 17.29
C THR A 402 5.07 27.52 17.90
N PRO A 403 4.36 27.14 18.98
CA PRO A 403 4.40 25.76 19.49
C PRO A 403 4.17 24.70 18.44
N ALA A 404 3.18 24.88 17.56
CA ALA A 404 2.89 23.97 16.45
C ALA A 404 4.02 23.91 15.42
N GLY A 405 4.52 25.07 14.98
CA GLY A 405 5.62 25.17 14.02
C GLY A 405 6.91 24.56 14.54
N TRP A 406 7.26 24.85 15.80
CA TRP A 406 8.41 24.23 16.46
C TRP A 406 8.26 22.72 16.49
N PHE A 407 7.12 22.19 16.97
CA PHE A 407 6.89 20.76 17.07
C PHE A 407 6.90 20.08 15.69
N PHE A 408 6.28 20.70 14.70
CA PHE A 408 6.30 20.22 13.33
C PHE A 408 7.73 20.12 12.77
N ALA A 409 8.53 21.15 12.93
CA ALA A 409 9.93 21.16 12.45
C ALA A 409 10.79 20.08 13.12
N GLN A 410 10.49 19.76 14.38
CA GLN A 410 11.21 18.76 15.16
C GLN A 410 10.73 17.32 14.94
N SER A 411 9.58 17.12 14.31
CA SER A 411 8.95 15.80 14.15
C SER A 411 9.23 15.17 12.77
N ILE A 412 9.27 13.85 12.70
CA ILE A 412 9.39 13.09 11.46
C ILE A 412 8.34 11.97 11.42
N VAL A 413 8.04 11.46 10.23
CA VAL A 413 7.22 10.24 10.07
C VAL A 413 7.85 9.10 10.86
N GLY A 414 7.06 8.40 11.65
CA GLY A 414 7.56 7.34 12.51
C GLY A 414 7.83 7.77 13.96
N ASP A 415 7.73 9.06 14.32
CA ASP A 415 7.77 9.48 15.72
C ASP A 415 6.55 9.01 16.48
N THR A 416 6.75 8.65 17.75
CA THR A 416 5.69 8.12 18.62
C THR A 416 4.98 9.22 19.38
N VAL A 417 3.66 9.14 19.43
CA VAL A 417 2.78 9.97 20.24
C VAL A 417 1.99 9.06 21.18
N VAL A 418 2.04 9.33 22.46
CA VAL A 418 1.32 8.58 23.51
C VAL A 418 0.31 9.51 24.15
N VAL A 419 -0.95 9.18 24.04
CA VAL A 419 -2.04 9.88 24.71
C VAL A 419 -2.51 9.08 25.91
N HIS A 420 -2.73 9.75 27.03
CA HIS A 420 -3.31 9.19 28.25
C HIS A 420 -4.25 10.20 28.91
N SER A 421 -4.99 9.72 29.90
CA SER A 421 -5.94 10.56 30.68
C SER A 421 -7.06 11.18 29.86
N SER A 422 -7.39 10.59 28.69
CA SER A 422 -8.59 10.89 27.93
C SER A 422 -9.71 9.91 28.32
N PRO A 423 -10.98 10.29 28.31
CA PRO A 423 -12.09 9.34 28.55
C PRO A 423 -12.27 8.31 27.43
N GLU A 424 -11.66 8.49 26.26
CA GLU A 424 -11.81 7.60 25.10
C GLU A 424 -11.00 6.29 25.30
N ARG A 425 -11.39 5.24 24.56
CA ARG A 425 -10.67 3.96 24.49
C ARG A 425 -9.27 4.10 23.88
N VAL A 426 -8.49 3.05 24.06
CA VAL A 426 -7.20 2.93 23.35
C VAL A 426 -7.44 2.78 21.85
N VAL A 427 -6.65 3.51 21.05
CA VAL A 427 -6.70 3.45 19.59
C VAL A 427 -6.54 2.01 19.09
N ALA A 428 -7.41 1.60 18.16
CA ALA A 428 -7.37 0.26 17.59
C ALA A 428 -6.04 0.01 16.83
N PRO A 429 -5.48 -1.21 16.89
CA PRO A 429 -4.19 -1.52 16.27
C PRO A 429 -4.13 -1.26 14.77
N ASP A 430 -5.25 -1.36 14.07
CA ASP A 430 -5.38 -1.11 12.63
C ASP A 430 -5.71 0.35 12.28
N ASN A 431 -6.02 1.18 13.26
CA ASN A 431 -6.28 2.60 13.06
C ASN A 431 -4.96 3.39 13.06
N GLY A 432 -4.44 3.68 11.89
CA GLY A 432 -3.09 4.22 11.71
C GLY A 432 -2.02 3.14 11.90
N LEU A 433 -0.90 3.48 12.56
CA LEU A 433 0.14 2.55 12.99
C LEU A 433 -0.02 2.19 14.48
N GLY A 434 -1.27 1.95 14.90
CA GLY A 434 -1.65 1.60 16.27
C GLY A 434 -1.18 0.22 16.75
N GLY A 435 -0.49 -0.54 15.90
CA GLY A 435 -0.01 -1.90 16.20
C GLY A 435 0.89 -2.02 17.45
N TRP A 436 1.43 -0.91 17.97
CA TRP A 436 2.18 -0.88 19.22
C TRP A 436 1.31 -1.08 20.47
N ASN A 437 -0.02 -0.97 20.34
CA ASN A 437 -0.98 -1.27 21.41
C ASN A 437 -1.36 -2.76 21.47
N MET A 438 -0.85 -3.56 20.53
CA MET A 438 -1.10 -5.00 20.49
C MET A 438 0.04 -5.77 21.16
N PRO A 439 -0.24 -6.74 22.05
CA PRO A 439 0.76 -7.65 22.60
C PRO A 439 1.54 -8.37 21.50
N TRP A 440 2.83 -8.62 21.73
CA TRP A 440 3.72 -9.18 20.72
C TRP A 440 3.28 -10.53 20.18
N GLU A 441 2.80 -11.41 21.04
CA GLU A 441 2.36 -12.75 20.61
C GLU A 441 1.09 -12.67 19.74
N LEU A 442 0.18 -11.77 20.08
CA LEU A 442 -0.99 -11.50 19.25
C LEU A 442 -0.58 -10.87 17.90
N TRP A 443 0.44 -9.99 17.90
CA TRP A 443 1.01 -9.46 16.67
C TRP A 443 1.54 -10.57 15.76
N ARG A 444 2.39 -11.45 16.31
CA ARG A 444 2.97 -12.57 15.55
C ARG A 444 1.90 -13.50 14.98
N SER A 445 0.83 -13.71 15.75
CA SER A 445 -0.26 -14.60 15.33
C SER A 445 -1.00 -14.16 14.07
N GLY A 446 -0.87 -12.92 13.67
CA GLY A 446 -1.43 -12.36 12.42
C GLY A 446 -0.61 -12.63 11.16
N SER A 447 0.57 -13.26 11.26
CA SER A 447 1.35 -13.68 10.09
C SER A 447 0.68 -14.85 9.36
N ALA A 448 0.79 -14.86 8.03
CA ALA A 448 0.34 -15.97 7.20
C ALA A 448 1.43 -17.04 7.00
N LEU A 449 2.62 -16.86 7.59
CA LEU A 449 3.78 -17.75 7.49
C LEU A 449 4.06 -18.45 8.83
N ARG A 450 3.07 -19.02 9.44
CA ARG A 450 3.20 -19.81 10.67
C ARG A 450 3.81 -21.18 10.39
#